data_8358ea2f72110cb41debcd41d004ec7f
#
_entry.id   8358ea2f72110cb41debcd41d004ec7f
#
_cell.length_a   1.000
_cell.length_b   1.000
_cell.length_c   1.000
_cell.angle_alpha   90.00
_cell.angle_beta   90.00
_cell.angle_gamma   90.00
#
_symmetry.space_group_name_H-M   'P 1'
#
loop_
_entity.id
_entity.type
_entity.pdbx_description
1 polymer ?
#
loop_
_entity_poly.entity_id
_entity_poly.type
_entity_poly.pdbx_seq_one_letter_code
_entity_poly.pdbx_strand_id
1 'polypeptide(L)'
;MKAIHNLLAFVFALSVFCPGSLGAPSVIATASIDSKSNVSSLDARARKYASKAHRYVKSIKVGKIRRSYVVNVPKGYGVKPAPVMFVLHGAMGNTFTVAWDTRMTERANEQGFIVVYPRGIGIAKTLMTWNAGDCCGVAKLRNIDDIAFLRALVAKLKEDYKVDADRFYIAGASNGGMMAYRAAMEMSDQIAAIATASGTMMTSQTAPGEPVSVIAFHGTDDHIVPYKGGPGGLPFWKIVGSKVSDNVKFWVARDKCNEKCVHEEIGNYVKDTYSHGANGTEVCVYVVKKGKHNWPGGRAAILRNDPEMGKVDATDLICKFFLAHPKVHNTKASSD
;
A
#
# COMPACT_ATOMS: atom_id res chain seq x y z
N MET A 1 11.28 -6.86 31.88
CA MET A 1 9.89 -7.25 32.19
C MET A 1 8.94 -6.04 32.34
N LYS A 2 9.29 -4.98 33.09
CA LYS A 2 8.44 -3.78 33.26
C LYS A 2 8.10 -3.04 31.93
N ALA A 3 9.01 -3.01 30.97
CA ALA A 3 8.78 -2.36 29.66
C ALA A 3 7.74 -3.08 28.78
N ILE A 4 7.60 -4.38 28.92
CA ILE A 4 6.62 -5.19 28.16
C ILE A 4 5.20 -5.00 28.72
N HIS A 5 5.06 -4.82 30.05
CA HIS A 5 3.75 -4.55 30.66
C HIS A 5 3.18 -3.18 30.25
N ASN A 6 4.02 -2.14 30.17
CA ASN A 6 3.58 -0.82 29.71
C ASN A 6 3.20 -0.80 28.21
N LEU A 7 3.83 -1.65 27.40
CA LEU A 7 3.48 -1.80 25.98
C LEU A 7 2.07 -2.38 25.80
N LEU A 8 1.71 -3.39 26.60
CA LEU A 8 0.40 -4.02 26.58
C LEU A 8 -0.72 -3.08 27.04
N ALA A 9 -0.47 -2.27 28.07
CA ALA A 9 -1.45 -1.31 28.59
C ALA A 9 -1.80 -0.20 27.57
N PHE A 10 -0.80 0.30 26.83
CA PHE A 10 -1.02 1.34 25.82
C PHE A 10 -1.75 0.82 24.56
N VAL A 11 -1.52 -0.45 24.22
CA VAL A 11 -2.23 -1.11 23.09
C VAL A 11 -3.69 -1.38 23.44
N PHE A 12 -4.02 -1.70 24.69
CA PHE A 12 -5.41 -1.90 25.13
C PHE A 12 -6.25 -0.60 25.07
N ALA A 13 -5.63 0.55 25.37
CA ALA A 13 -6.31 1.85 25.30
C ALA A 13 -6.65 2.29 23.87
N LEU A 14 -5.97 1.75 22.85
CA LEU A 14 -6.22 2.03 21.42
C LEU A 14 -7.18 1.02 20.76
N SER A 15 -7.48 -0.11 21.41
CA SER A 15 -8.30 -1.18 20.84
C SER A 15 -9.71 -1.32 21.46
N VAL A 16 -10.07 -0.54 22.49
CA VAL A 16 -11.28 -0.76 23.29
C VAL A 16 -12.49 0.09 22.89
N PHE A 17 -12.46 0.83 21.78
CA PHE A 17 -13.67 1.48 21.29
C PHE A 17 -14.04 1.03 19.88
N CYS A 18 -14.71 -0.12 19.78
CA CYS A 18 -15.59 -0.46 18.68
C CYS A 18 -16.97 -0.80 19.27
N PRO A 19 -17.98 0.07 19.15
CA PRO A 19 -19.34 -0.30 19.46
C PRO A 19 -19.94 -1.06 18.29
N GLY A 20 -20.54 -2.20 18.58
CA GLY A 20 -21.67 -2.78 17.87
C GLY A 20 -21.41 -3.31 16.47
N SER A 21 -21.26 -4.61 16.39
CA SER A 21 -21.42 -5.41 15.20
C SER A 21 -22.84 -5.30 14.63
N LEU A 22 -23.00 -4.68 13.48
CA LEU A 22 -24.13 -5.01 12.60
C LEU A 22 -23.63 -6.02 11.59
N GLY A 23 -24.19 -7.21 11.66
CA GLY A 23 -23.76 -8.38 10.94
C GLY A 23 -23.91 -8.25 9.43
N ALA A 24 -22.81 -8.47 8.73
CA ALA A 24 -22.85 -8.97 7.38
C ALA A 24 -22.43 -10.44 7.42
N PRO A 25 -23.11 -11.36 6.74
CA PRO A 25 -22.79 -12.78 6.78
C PRO A 25 -21.43 -13.00 6.10
N SER A 26 -20.43 -13.36 6.90
CA SER A 26 -19.12 -13.79 6.40
C SER A 26 -19.20 -15.25 5.97
N VAL A 27 -19.29 -15.49 4.67
CA VAL A 27 -19.06 -16.84 4.13
C VAL A 27 -17.55 -17.02 4.05
N ILE A 28 -16.98 -17.75 5.00
CA ILE A 28 -15.57 -18.19 4.97
C ILE A 28 -15.54 -19.47 4.12
N ALA A 29 -15.15 -19.34 2.85
CA ALA A 29 -14.83 -20.50 2.03
C ALA A 29 -13.31 -20.70 2.05
N THR A 30 -12.86 -21.74 2.75
CA THR A 30 -11.48 -22.28 2.63
C THR A 30 -11.45 -23.20 1.42
N ALA A 31 -10.89 -22.76 0.31
CA ALA A 31 -10.63 -23.62 -0.83
C ALA A 31 -9.13 -23.94 -0.88
N SER A 32 -8.78 -25.19 -0.67
CA SER A 32 -7.52 -25.77 -1.10
C SER A 32 -7.58 -25.96 -2.63
N ILE A 33 -6.59 -25.46 -3.36
CA ILE A 33 -6.60 -25.51 -4.81
C ILE A 33 -5.41 -26.33 -5.30
N ASP A 34 -5.74 -27.35 -6.05
CA ASP A 34 -4.82 -28.20 -6.81
C ASP A 34 -4.21 -27.42 -8.00
N SER A 35 -2.91 -27.62 -8.27
CA SER A 35 -2.07 -26.78 -9.12
C SER A 35 -2.17 -27.10 -10.64
N LYS A 36 -3.25 -27.70 -11.11
CA LYS A 36 -3.46 -27.98 -12.54
C LYS A 36 -4.82 -27.42 -13.01
N SER A 37 -4.89 -26.13 -13.26
CA SER A 37 -6.09 -25.57 -13.87
C SER A 37 -5.77 -24.77 -15.13
N ASN A 38 -6.26 -25.26 -16.28
CA ASN A 38 -6.28 -24.64 -17.61
C ASN A 38 -6.95 -23.25 -17.60
N VAL A 39 -6.60 -22.40 -18.57
CA VAL A 39 -7.19 -21.05 -18.80
C VAL A 39 -8.74 -21.10 -18.81
N SER A 40 -9.35 -22.17 -19.30
CA SER A 40 -10.81 -22.42 -19.26
C SER A 40 -11.39 -22.47 -17.83
N SER A 41 -10.58 -22.88 -16.83
CA SER A 41 -11.00 -22.90 -15.43
C SER A 41 -10.99 -21.51 -14.79
N LEU A 42 -10.12 -20.60 -15.24
CA LEU A 42 -10.09 -19.22 -14.81
C LEU A 42 -11.32 -18.46 -15.30
N ASP A 43 -11.75 -18.69 -16.54
CA ASP A 43 -12.96 -18.08 -17.08
C ASP A 43 -14.24 -18.60 -16.40
N ALA A 44 -14.30 -19.87 -16.01
CA ALA A 44 -15.40 -20.43 -15.24
C ALA A 44 -15.45 -19.84 -13.82
N ARG A 45 -14.29 -19.63 -13.18
CA ARG A 45 -14.20 -18.95 -11.88
C ARG A 45 -14.60 -17.47 -12.00
N ALA A 46 -14.14 -16.79 -13.05
CA ALA A 46 -14.48 -15.40 -13.31
C ALA A 46 -16.01 -15.18 -13.40
N ARG A 47 -16.72 -16.06 -14.10
CA ARG A 47 -18.20 -16.00 -14.19
C ARG A 47 -18.88 -16.17 -12.82
N LYS A 48 -18.33 -16.98 -11.91
CA LYS A 48 -18.85 -17.18 -10.56
C LYS A 48 -18.80 -15.88 -9.74
N TYR A 49 -17.84 -14.99 -10.00
CA TYR A 49 -17.66 -13.73 -9.27
C TYR A 49 -18.38 -12.54 -9.89
N ALA A 50 -18.92 -12.70 -11.09
CA ALA A 50 -19.55 -11.59 -11.85
C ALA A 50 -20.74 -10.94 -11.17
N SER A 51 -21.45 -11.62 -10.26
CA SER A 51 -22.69 -11.13 -9.65
C SER A 51 -22.52 -10.44 -8.30
N LYS A 52 -21.39 -10.69 -7.56
CA LYS A 52 -21.17 -10.18 -6.20
C LYS A 52 -19.69 -9.88 -5.96
N ALA A 53 -19.41 -8.88 -5.10
CA ALA A 53 -18.08 -8.70 -4.54
C ALA A 53 -17.77 -9.82 -3.52
N HIS A 54 -16.57 -10.39 -3.56
CA HIS A 54 -16.17 -11.50 -2.70
C HIS A 54 -14.89 -11.20 -1.94
N ARG A 55 -14.87 -11.59 -0.66
CA ARG A 55 -13.71 -11.46 0.23
C ARG A 55 -13.20 -12.84 0.62
N TYR A 56 -11.90 -13.09 0.41
CA TYR A 56 -11.24 -14.34 0.72
C TYR A 56 -10.04 -14.12 1.64
N VAL A 57 -9.92 -14.96 2.69
CA VAL A 57 -8.70 -15.06 3.49
C VAL A 57 -7.90 -16.22 2.95
N LYS A 58 -6.68 -15.95 2.52
CA LYS A 58 -5.78 -16.93 1.90
C LYS A 58 -4.42 -16.94 2.59
N SER A 59 -3.62 -17.96 2.31
CA SER A 59 -2.22 -18.02 2.74
C SER A 59 -1.33 -18.65 1.67
N ILE A 60 -0.06 -18.25 1.69
CA ILE A 60 0.99 -18.77 0.82
C ILE A 60 2.23 -19.07 1.66
N LYS A 61 3.01 -20.08 1.27
CA LYS A 61 4.30 -20.38 1.89
C LYS A 61 5.39 -19.63 1.13
N VAL A 62 6.19 -18.84 1.86
CA VAL A 62 7.34 -18.11 1.33
C VAL A 62 8.57 -18.53 2.13
N GLY A 63 9.47 -19.25 1.51
CA GLY A 63 10.53 -19.94 2.21
C GLY A 63 9.97 -20.88 3.29
N LYS A 64 10.36 -20.67 4.54
CA LYS A 64 9.89 -21.45 5.70
C LYS A 64 8.65 -20.85 6.38
N ILE A 65 8.18 -19.65 5.96
CA ILE A 65 7.13 -18.91 6.65
C ILE A 65 5.81 -19.00 5.88
N ARG A 66 4.72 -19.33 6.57
CA ARG A 66 3.37 -19.20 6.03
C ARG A 66 2.90 -17.75 6.23
N ARG A 67 2.62 -17.06 5.12
CA ARG A 67 2.13 -15.69 5.08
C ARG A 67 0.65 -15.69 4.69
N SER A 68 -0.14 -14.83 5.32
CA SER A 68 -1.57 -14.71 5.01
C SER A 68 -1.89 -13.37 4.35
N TYR A 69 -3.00 -13.33 3.62
CA TYR A 69 -3.50 -12.13 2.95
C TYR A 69 -5.01 -12.22 2.75
N VAL A 70 -5.65 -11.09 2.53
CA VAL A 70 -7.07 -10.99 2.20
C VAL A 70 -7.19 -10.49 0.78
N VAL A 71 -8.02 -11.15 -0.04
CA VAL A 71 -8.34 -10.72 -1.40
C VAL A 71 -9.80 -10.30 -1.44
N ASN A 72 -10.05 -9.10 -1.98
CA ASN A 72 -11.40 -8.63 -2.30
C ASN A 72 -11.52 -8.53 -3.82
N VAL A 73 -12.46 -9.28 -4.38
CA VAL A 73 -12.72 -9.33 -5.82
C VAL A 73 -13.95 -8.44 -6.09
N PRO A 74 -13.88 -7.48 -7.02
CA PRO A 74 -14.97 -6.56 -7.28
C PRO A 74 -16.18 -7.26 -7.91
N LYS A 75 -17.34 -6.63 -7.78
CA LYS A 75 -18.53 -7.00 -8.56
C LYS A 75 -18.22 -6.81 -10.05
N GLY A 76 -18.68 -7.73 -10.90
CA GLY A 76 -18.43 -7.67 -12.35
C GLY A 76 -17.06 -8.15 -12.79
N TYR A 77 -16.22 -8.67 -11.86
CA TYR A 77 -14.95 -9.28 -12.21
C TYR A 77 -15.08 -10.40 -13.22
N GLY A 78 -14.14 -10.50 -14.15
CA GLY A 78 -13.99 -11.62 -15.09
C GLY A 78 -14.33 -11.28 -16.55
N VAL A 79 -14.95 -10.15 -16.82
CA VAL A 79 -15.20 -9.68 -18.19
C VAL A 79 -13.89 -9.36 -18.89
N LYS A 80 -13.05 -8.55 -18.26
CA LYS A 80 -11.70 -8.19 -18.71
C LYS A 80 -10.66 -8.38 -17.57
N PRO A 81 -9.36 -8.44 -17.91
CA PRO A 81 -8.33 -8.50 -16.87
C PRO A 81 -8.45 -7.33 -15.92
N ALA A 82 -8.36 -7.60 -14.60
CA ALA A 82 -8.54 -6.61 -13.56
C ALA A 82 -7.20 -6.04 -13.08
N PRO A 83 -7.11 -4.73 -12.81
CA PRO A 83 -5.97 -4.17 -12.09
C PRO A 83 -5.94 -4.69 -10.66
N VAL A 84 -4.74 -4.82 -10.08
CA VAL A 84 -4.52 -5.32 -8.72
C VAL A 84 -3.87 -4.25 -7.87
N MET A 85 -4.42 -4.03 -6.67
CA MET A 85 -3.86 -3.11 -5.69
C MET A 85 -3.54 -3.84 -4.39
N PHE A 86 -2.27 -3.85 -3.98
CA PHE A 86 -1.87 -4.23 -2.62
C PHE A 86 -2.03 -3.02 -1.70
N VAL A 87 -2.62 -3.22 -0.51
CA VAL A 87 -2.78 -2.16 0.50
C VAL A 87 -2.11 -2.60 1.79
N LEU A 88 -1.01 -1.92 2.14
CA LEU A 88 -0.13 -2.28 3.24
C LEU A 88 -0.48 -1.48 4.50
N HIS A 89 -0.72 -2.18 5.61
CA HIS A 89 -1.01 -1.56 6.90
C HIS A 89 0.21 -0.86 7.50
N GLY A 90 -0.03 0.14 8.34
CA GLY A 90 1.01 0.77 9.15
C GLY A 90 1.54 -0.15 10.25
N ALA A 91 2.60 0.29 10.92
CA ALA A 91 3.14 -0.43 12.09
C ALA A 91 2.06 -0.62 13.16
N MET A 92 2.09 -1.77 13.83
CA MET A 92 1.09 -2.23 14.83
C MET A 92 -0.33 -2.40 14.27
N GLY A 93 -0.51 -2.25 12.95
CA GLY A 93 -1.76 -2.51 12.25
C GLY A 93 -1.90 -3.96 11.79
N ASN A 94 -2.95 -4.19 11.01
CA ASN A 94 -3.24 -5.45 10.34
C ASN A 94 -4.14 -5.22 9.11
N THR A 95 -4.54 -6.29 8.44
CA THR A 95 -5.37 -6.23 7.23
C THR A 95 -6.75 -5.61 7.47
N PHE A 96 -7.31 -5.75 8.68
CA PHE A 96 -8.60 -5.16 9.03
C PHE A 96 -8.48 -3.65 9.26
N THR A 97 -7.47 -3.22 10.05
CA THR A 97 -7.32 -1.81 10.41
C THR A 97 -7.07 -0.94 9.18
N VAL A 98 -6.21 -1.37 8.24
CA VAL A 98 -5.96 -0.60 7.03
C VAL A 98 -7.15 -0.60 6.08
N ALA A 99 -7.85 -1.73 5.92
CA ALA A 99 -9.06 -1.78 5.09
C ALA A 99 -10.16 -0.86 5.63
N TRP A 100 -10.36 -0.88 6.95
CA TRP A 100 -11.34 -0.04 7.63
C TRP A 100 -11.00 1.45 7.53
N ASP A 101 -9.75 1.83 7.78
CA ASP A 101 -9.31 3.22 7.78
C ASP A 101 -9.34 3.83 6.39
N THR A 102 -8.74 3.18 5.43
CA THR A 102 -8.59 3.69 4.07
C THR A 102 -9.86 3.63 3.23
N ARG A 103 -10.82 2.77 3.56
CA ARG A 103 -12.01 2.48 2.75
C ARG A 103 -11.66 2.02 1.32
N MET A 104 -10.45 1.48 1.14
CA MET A 104 -9.94 1.15 -0.19
C MET A 104 -10.76 0.08 -0.89
N THR A 105 -11.31 -0.90 -0.13
CA THR A 105 -12.15 -1.96 -0.75
C THR A 105 -13.36 -1.37 -1.45
N GLU A 106 -14.08 -0.45 -0.80
CA GLU A 106 -15.29 0.14 -1.35
C GLU A 106 -14.99 0.92 -2.63
N ARG A 107 -14.02 1.84 -2.54
CA ARG A 107 -13.64 2.72 -3.66
C ARG A 107 -13.00 2.00 -4.83
N ALA A 108 -12.06 1.10 -4.55
CA ALA A 108 -11.36 0.37 -5.59
C ALA A 108 -12.26 -0.66 -6.30
N ASN A 109 -13.16 -1.31 -5.55
CA ASN A 109 -14.12 -2.22 -6.15
C ASN A 109 -15.07 -1.52 -7.14
N GLU A 110 -15.49 -0.29 -6.85
CA GLU A 110 -16.30 0.54 -7.76
C GLU A 110 -15.57 0.78 -9.09
N GLN A 111 -14.24 0.83 -9.06
CA GLN A 111 -13.37 1.06 -10.21
C GLN A 111 -12.78 -0.23 -10.82
N GLY A 112 -13.23 -1.39 -10.34
CA GLY A 112 -12.88 -2.70 -10.90
C GLY A 112 -11.55 -3.30 -10.43
N PHE A 113 -10.91 -2.74 -9.38
CA PHE A 113 -9.69 -3.32 -8.83
C PHE A 113 -9.96 -4.59 -8.01
N ILE A 114 -9.08 -5.57 -8.14
CA ILE A 114 -8.88 -6.58 -7.09
C ILE A 114 -8.02 -5.93 -6.00
N VAL A 115 -8.56 -5.85 -4.78
CA VAL A 115 -7.85 -5.28 -3.63
C VAL A 115 -7.30 -6.40 -2.75
N VAL A 116 -6.00 -6.36 -2.52
CA VAL A 116 -5.30 -7.36 -1.71
C VAL A 116 -4.71 -6.67 -0.47
N TYR A 117 -4.98 -7.24 0.69
CA TYR A 117 -4.39 -6.81 1.96
C TYR A 117 -3.42 -7.88 2.43
N PRO A 118 -2.13 -7.77 2.13
CA PRO A 118 -1.11 -8.64 2.69
C PRO A 118 -0.96 -8.40 4.19
N ARG A 119 -0.55 -9.43 4.92
CA ARG A 119 -0.34 -9.36 6.36
C ARG A 119 1.14 -9.36 6.70
N GLY A 120 1.59 -8.34 7.42
CA GLY A 120 2.94 -8.23 7.94
C GLY A 120 3.28 -9.33 8.95
N ILE A 121 4.44 -9.22 9.57
CA ILE A 121 4.89 -10.09 10.67
C ILE A 121 4.92 -9.29 11.96
N GLY A 122 4.51 -9.91 13.09
CA GLY A 122 4.48 -9.30 14.41
C GLY A 122 4.66 -10.28 15.55
N ILE A 123 4.65 -9.78 16.77
CA ILE A 123 4.78 -10.58 18.00
C ILE A 123 3.52 -11.40 18.25
N ALA A 124 2.36 -10.83 17.93
CA ALA A 124 1.05 -11.46 18.04
C ALA A 124 0.29 -11.29 16.71
N LYS A 125 -0.91 -11.88 16.63
CA LYS A 125 -1.76 -11.75 15.43
C LYS A 125 -2.23 -10.31 15.13
N THR A 126 -1.86 -9.33 15.95
CA THR A 126 -2.34 -7.95 15.90
C THR A 126 -1.24 -6.91 15.69
N LEU A 127 -0.06 -7.05 16.26
CA LEU A 127 0.99 -6.03 16.23
C LEU A 127 1.98 -6.30 15.10
N MET A 128 1.60 -5.98 13.87
CA MET A 128 2.37 -6.35 12.70
C MET A 128 3.16 -5.19 12.14
N THR A 129 4.27 -5.53 11.49
CA THR A 129 5.17 -4.59 10.83
C THR A 129 5.67 -5.17 9.51
N TRP A 130 6.28 -4.31 8.72
CA TRP A 130 7.00 -4.63 7.48
C TRP A 130 8.48 -4.33 7.67
N ASN A 131 9.34 -5.13 7.09
CA ASN A 131 10.75 -4.82 6.94
C ASN A 131 10.93 -3.86 5.75
N ALA A 132 10.91 -2.57 6.04
CA ALA A 132 11.05 -1.52 5.03
C ALA A 132 12.52 -1.02 4.91
N GLY A 133 13.50 -1.85 5.23
CA GLY A 133 14.91 -1.49 5.30
C GLY A 133 15.30 -1.04 6.71
N ASP A 134 15.49 0.24 6.95
CA ASP A 134 15.85 0.76 8.29
C ASP A 134 14.67 0.86 9.27
N CYS A 135 13.48 0.49 8.84
CA CYS A 135 12.26 0.33 9.64
C CYS A 135 11.49 -0.94 9.21
N CYS A 136 10.74 -1.70 9.98
CA CYS A 136 10.39 -1.43 11.37
C CYS A 136 10.16 -2.73 12.15
N GLY A 137 10.32 -2.65 13.45
CA GLY A 137 9.90 -3.63 14.45
C GLY A 137 10.36 -5.06 14.22
N VAL A 138 9.47 -6.02 14.53
CA VAL A 138 9.80 -7.45 14.48
C VAL A 138 10.17 -7.91 13.06
N ALA A 139 9.53 -7.36 12.03
CA ALA A 139 9.86 -7.73 10.67
C ALA A 139 11.29 -7.35 10.30
N LYS A 140 11.74 -6.13 10.66
CA LYS A 140 13.14 -5.70 10.51
C LYS A 140 14.08 -6.54 11.37
N LEU A 141 13.79 -6.66 12.66
CA LEU A 141 14.66 -7.38 13.63
C LEU A 141 14.91 -8.84 13.22
N ARG A 142 13.93 -9.49 12.60
CA ARG A 142 14.03 -10.87 12.08
C ARG A 142 14.46 -10.94 10.63
N ASN A 143 14.80 -9.82 10.04
CA ASN A 143 15.15 -9.69 8.62
C ASN A 143 14.16 -10.44 7.71
N ILE A 144 12.86 -10.21 7.93
CA ILE A 144 11.81 -10.86 7.13
C ILE A 144 11.90 -10.39 5.69
N ASP A 145 11.88 -11.33 4.77
CA ASP A 145 11.84 -11.04 3.33
C ASP A 145 10.39 -10.75 2.88
N ASP A 146 9.96 -9.50 3.09
CA ASP A 146 8.65 -9.04 2.67
C ASP A 146 8.58 -8.81 1.16
N ILE A 147 9.70 -8.56 0.50
CA ILE A 147 9.78 -8.46 -0.96
C ILE A 147 9.49 -9.81 -1.61
N ALA A 148 10.11 -10.89 -1.15
CA ALA A 148 9.79 -12.24 -1.64
C ALA A 148 8.31 -12.59 -1.42
N PHE A 149 7.70 -12.13 -0.32
CA PHE A 149 6.28 -12.32 -0.09
C PHE A 149 5.41 -11.57 -1.11
N LEU A 150 5.69 -10.29 -1.38
CA LEU A 150 4.94 -9.51 -2.36
C LEU A 150 5.12 -10.06 -3.78
N ARG A 151 6.33 -10.47 -4.17
CA ARG A 151 6.59 -11.15 -5.46
C ARG A 151 5.81 -12.45 -5.58
N ALA A 152 5.80 -13.27 -4.53
CA ALA A 152 5.02 -14.52 -4.50
C ALA A 152 3.51 -14.26 -4.62
N LEU A 153 3.02 -13.15 -4.04
CA LEU A 153 1.62 -12.73 -4.21
C LEU A 153 1.31 -12.31 -5.65
N VAL A 154 2.18 -11.55 -6.31
CA VAL A 154 2.00 -11.20 -7.74
C VAL A 154 1.88 -12.46 -8.58
N ALA A 155 2.81 -13.43 -8.42
CA ALA A 155 2.78 -14.69 -9.13
C ALA A 155 1.48 -15.47 -8.85
N LYS A 156 1.09 -15.58 -7.57
CA LYS A 156 -0.11 -16.29 -7.16
C LYS A 156 -1.41 -15.66 -7.66
N LEU A 157 -1.46 -14.34 -7.73
CA LEU A 157 -2.63 -13.63 -8.24
C LEU A 157 -2.75 -13.77 -9.77
N LYS A 158 -1.64 -13.79 -10.51
CA LYS A 158 -1.62 -14.11 -11.96
C LYS A 158 -2.09 -15.54 -12.23
N GLU A 159 -1.79 -16.49 -11.33
CA GLU A 159 -2.26 -17.87 -11.43
C GLU A 159 -3.76 -18.02 -11.07
N ASP A 160 -4.21 -17.37 -9.99
CA ASP A 160 -5.55 -17.58 -9.43
C ASP A 160 -6.64 -16.71 -10.09
N TYR A 161 -6.27 -15.59 -10.70
CA TYR A 161 -7.21 -14.58 -11.18
C TYR A 161 -6.86 -14.07 -12.58
N LYS A 162 -7.87 -13.62 -13.32
CA LYS A 162 -7.71 -12.91 -14.59
C LYS A 162 -7.30 -11.47 -14.29
N VAL A 163 -6.00 -11.22 -14.13
CA VAL A 163 -5.42 -9.93 -13.79
C VAL A 163 -4.70 -9.30 -14.97
N ASP A 164 -4.66 -7.98 -14.97
CA ASP A 164 -3.84 -7.21 -15.91
C ASP A 164 -2.39 -7.19 -15.38
N ALA A 165 -1.47 -7.77 -16.14
CA ALA A 165 -0.07 -7.92 -15.74
C ALA A 165 0.66 -6.58 -15.60
N ASP A 166 0.18 -5.54 -16.29
CA ASP A 166 0.77 -4.20 -16.32
C ASP A 166 0.14 -3.25 -15.30
N ARG A 167 -0.80 -3.75 -14.51
CA ARG A 167 -1.56 -2.96 -13.53
C ARG A 167 -1.51 -3.54 -12.13
N PHE A 168 -0.27 -3.80 -11.65
CA PHE A 168 -0.01 -4.11 -10.25
C PHE A 168 0.50 -2.87 -9.51
N TYR A 169 -0.16 -2.54 -8.42
CA TYR A 169 0.05 -1.31 -7.66
C TYR A 169 0.21 -1.61 -6.17
N ILE A 170 0.89 -0.73 -5.45
CA ILE A 170 1.04 -0.84 -3.99
C ILE A 170 0.69 0.49 -3.35
N ALA A 171 -0.28 0.49 -2.44
CA ALA A 171 -0.60 1.59 -1.54
C ALA A 171 -0.23 1.24 -0.11
N GLY A 172 0.23 2.19 0.69
CA GLY A 172 0.54 1.92 2.09
C GLY A 172 0.53 3.14 3.00
N ALA A 173 0.22 2.91 4.27
CA ALA A 173 0.22 3.92 5.32
C ALA A 173 1.43 3.75 6.23
N SER A 174 2.12 4.83 6.61
CA SER A 174 3.21 4.81 7.60
C SER A 174 4.29 3.77 7.24
N ASN A 175 4.57 2.79 8.08
CA ASN A 175 5.47 1.67 7.78
C ASN A 175 5.07 0.87 6.51
N GLY A 176 3.77 0.79 6.19
CA GLY A 176 3.29 0.24 4.91
C GLY A 176 3.66 1.13 3.72
N GLY A 177 3.64 2.45 3.87
CA GLY A 177 4.12 3.41 2.88
C GLY A 177 5.65 3.33 2.69
N MET A 178 6.39 3.15 3.79
CA MET A 178 7.84 2.89 3.74
C MET A 178 8.14 1.59 2.97
N MET A 179 7.32 0.54 3.19
CA MET A 179 7.43 -0.73 2.46
C MET A 179 7.04 -0.57 0.98
N ALA A 180 6.08 0.29 0.65
CA ALA A 180 5.73 0.60 -0.74
C ALA A 180 6.90 1.24 -1.49
N TYR A 181 7.63 2.18 -0.87
CA TYR A 181 8.87 2.73 -1.44
C TYR A 181 9.92 1.64 -1.66
N ARG A 182 10.14 0.77 -0.67
CA ARG A 182 11.06 -0.36 -0.81
C ARG A 182 10.64 -1.29 -1.96
N ALA A 183 9.36 -1.63 -2.04
CA ALA A 183 8.84 -2.47 -3.11
C ALA A 183 8.99 -1.81 -4.49
N ALA A 184 8.77 -0.50 -4.62
CA ALA A 184 8.98 0.20 -5.88
C ALA A 184 10.44 0.14 -6.35
N MET A 185 11.39 0.09 -5.43
CA MET A 185 12.81 -0.08 -5.76
C MET A 185 13.19 -1.52 -6.11
N GLU A 186 12.71 -2.50 -5.34
CA GLU A 186 13.12 -3.89 -5.49
C GLU A 186 12.19 -4.72 -6.39
N MET A 187 11.00 -4.20 -6.78
CA MET A 187 9.99 -4.86 -7.63
C MET A 187 9.55 -3.98 -8.80
N SER A 188 10.38 -3.01 -9.22
CA SER A 188 10.06 -2.12 -10.34
C SER A 188 9.75 -2.84 -11.65
N ASP A 189 10.22 -4.07 -11.81
CA ASP A 189 9.90 -4.99 -12.91
C ASP A 189 8.42 -5.44 -12.91
N GLN A 190 7.71 -5.35 -11.79
CA GLN A 190 6.36 -5.86 -11.63
C GLN A 190 5.35 -4.80 -11.21
N ILE A 191 5.80 -3.69 -10.61
CA ILE A 191 4.93 -2.66 -10.05
C ILE A 191 4.88 -1.45 -10.97
N ALA A 192 3.66 -1.02 -11.33
CA ALA A 192 3.41 0.12 -12.20
C ALA A 192 3.49 1.46 -11.45
N ALA A 193 2.85 1.52 -10.28
CA ALA A 193 2.86 2.72 -9.45
C ALA A 193 2.71 2.39 -7.96
N ILE A 194 3.14 3.33 -7.12
CA ILE A 194 2.95 3.27 -5.67
C ILE A 194 2.22 4.48 -5.12
N ALA A 195 1.55 4.28 -3.97
CA ALA A 195 0.96 5.35 -3.17
C ALA A 195 1.43 5.25 -1.72
N THR A 196 1.81 6.38 -1.13
CA THR A 196 2.25 6.43 0.26
C THR A 196 1.51 7.50 1.04
N ALA A 197 1.03 7.18 2.24
CA ALA A 197 0.47 8.16 3.17
C ALA A 197 1.26 8.13 4.48
N SER A 198 1.77 9.30 4.90
CA SER A 198 2.57 9.48 6.12
C SER A 198 3.76 8.50 6.22
N GLY A 199 4.34 8.15 5.06
CA GLY A 199 5.52 7.30 4.92
C GLY A 199 6.69 8.06 4.31
N THR A 200 7.91 7.61 4.57
CA THR A 200 9.14 8.13 3.98
C THR A 200 10.05 6.99 3.54
N MET A 201 11.01 7.26 2.67
CA MET A 201 12.02 6.27 2.32
C MET A 201 12.89 5.95 3.53
N MET A 202 13.04 4.67 3.84
CA MET A 202 13.81 4.15 4.97
C MET A 202 14.98 3.29 4.52
N THR A 203 15.41 3.46 3.29
CA THR A 203 16.52 2.70 2.74
C THR A 203 17.47 3.65 2.02
N SER A 204 18.76 3.45 2.17
CA SER A 204 19.83 4.11 1.41
C SER A 204 20.00 3.50 0.02
N GLN A 205 18.97 3.01 -0.58
CA GLN A 205 18.99 1.96 -1.59
C GLN A 205 19.38 2.36 -2.99
N THR A 206 20.02 1.40 -3.59
CA THR A 206 20.41 1.15 -4.96
C THR A 206 19.39 1.60 -5.99
N ALA A 207 19.89 2.14 -7.07
CA ALA A 207 19.09 2.50 -8.23
C ALA A 207 18.40 1.26 -8.78
N PRO A 208 17.10 1.27 -8.95
CA PRO A 208 16.34 0.17 -9.49
C PRO A 208 16.28 0.17 -11.01
N GLY A 209 15.76 -0.93 -11.55
CA GLY A 209 15.72 -1.14 -12.99
C GLY A 209 14.75 -0.21 -13.73
N GLU A 210 13.46 -0.24 -13.43
CA GLU A 210 12.43 0.42 -14.23
C GLU A 210 11.77 1.62 -13.53
N PRO A 211 11.27 2.62 -14.28
CA PRO A 211 10.53 3.75 -13.73
C PRO A 211 9.21 3.29 -13.05
N VAL A 212 8.83 3.96 -11.96
CA VAL A 212 7.62 3.65 -11.19
C VAL A 212 6.94 4.95 -10.78
N SER A 213 5.70 5.18 -11.21
CA SER A 213 4.96 6.37 -10.81
C SER A 213 4.67 6.42 -9.31
N VAL A 214 4.75 7.62 -8.72
CA VAL A 214 4.60 7.79 -7.27
C VAL A 214 3.55 8.84 -6.95
N ILE A 215 2.58 8.51 -6.10
CA ILE A 215 1.72 9.49 -5.44
C ILE A 215 1.94 9.42 -3.92
N ALA A 216 2.26 10.56 -3.32
CA ALA A 216 2.59 10.65 -1.90
C ALA A 216 1.73 11.68 -1.18
N PHE A 217 1.34 11.37 0.07
CA PHE A 217 0.57 12.25 0.95
C PHE A 217 1.29 12.40 2.28
N HIS A 218 1.48 13.64 2.74
CA HIS A 218 2.12 13.88 4.03
C HIS A 218 1.57 15.12 4.72
N GLY A 219 1.37 15.04 6.04
CA GLY A 219 0.98 16.17 6.86
C GLY A 219 2.20 16.94 7.38
N THR A 220 2.14 18.29 7.41
CA THR A 220 3.27 19.10 7.90
C THR A 220 3.52 18.97 9.39
N ASP A 221 2.49 18.58 10.16
CA ASP A 221 2.54 18.42 11.61
C ASP A 221 2.60 16.92 12.02
N ASP A 222 3.10 16.08 11.12
CA ASP A 222 3.37 14.68 11.44
C ASP A 222 4.60 14.57 12.35
N HIS A 223 4.37 14.23 13.64
CA HIS A 223 5.43 14.04 14.64
C HIS A 223 5.91 12.58 14.74
N ILE A 224 5.21 11.63 14.08
CA ILE A 224 5.60 10.22 14.09
C ILE A 224 6.58 9.95 12.95
N VAL A 225 6.26 10.44 11.75
CA VAL A 225 7.16 10.46 10.60
C VAL A 225 7.32 11.91 10.14
N PRO A 226 8.29 12.68 10.70
CA PRO A 226 8.35 14.12 10.47
C PRO A 226 8.49 14.48 8.98
N TYR A 227 7.66 15.40 8.51
CA TYR A 227 7.69 15.92 7.14
C TYR A 227 9.07 16.45 6.75
N LYS A 228 9.75 17.13 7.70
CA LYS A 228 11.10 17.69 7.52
C LYS A 228 12.21 16.65 7.73
N GLY A 229 11.86 15.38 7.91
CA GLY A 229 12.82 14.32 8.21
C GLY A 229 13.38 14.41 9.62
N GLY A 230 14.36 13.56 9.90
CA GLY A 230 15.01 13.51 11.21
C GLY A 230 14.33 12.55 12.19
N PRO A 231 14.59 12.72 13.50
CA PRO A 231 14.10 11.82 14.53
C PRO A 231 12.58 11.95 14.71
N GLY A 232 11.92 10.81 14.79
CA GLY A 232 10.48 10.69 15.02
C GLY A 232 10.16 9.36 15.70
N GLY A 233 8.93 8.89 15.51
CA GLY A 233 8.46 7.61 16.04
C GLY A 233 7.58 7.75 17.28
N LEU A 234 7.37 6.65 17.97
CA LEU A 234 6.63 6.56 19.22
C LEU A 234 7.60 6.55 20.41
N PRO A 235 7.15 6.82 21.64
CA PRO A 235 8.03 6.83 22.83
C PRO A 235 8.91 5.59 22.99
N PHE A 236 8.36 4.43 22.61
CA PHE A 236 9.02 3.13 22.69
C PHE A 236 9.66 2.66 21.37
N TRP A 237 9.56 3.47 20.32
CA TRP A 237 10.04 3.09 18.99
C TRP A 237 10.46 4.33 18.19
N LYS A 238 11.76 4.52 18.11
CA LYS A 238 12.37 5.65 17.39
C LYS A 238 12.67 5.28 15.94
N ILE A 239 12.46 6.25 15.06
CA ILE A 239 12.87 6.20 13.65
C ILE A 239 13.63 7.47 13.30
N VAL A 240 14.46 7.40 12.27
CA VAL A 240 15.05 8.59 11.64
C VAL A 240 14.63 8.53 10.17
N GLY A 241 13.68 9.39 9.79
CA GLY A 241 13.16 9.43 8.44
C GLY A 241 13.90 10.42 7.55
N SER A 242 13.89 10.21 6.22
CA SER A 242 14.31 11.20 5.23
C SER A 242 13.27 12.31 5.11
N LYS A 243 13.68 13.49 4.62
CA LYS A 243 12.74 14.57 4.30
C LYS A 243 11.81 14.12 3.14
N VAL A 244 10.56 14.53 3.21
CA VAL A 244 9.61 14.26 2.10
C VAL A 244 10.11 14.89 0.79
N SER A 245 10.66 16.09 0.85
CA SER A 245 11.26 16.76 -0.33
C SER A 245 12.42 15.96 -0.93
N ASP A 246 13.22 15.26 -0.12
CA ASP A 246 14.34 14.47 -0.63
C ASP A 246 13.82 13.18 -1.30
N ASN A 247 12.75 12.59 -0.78
CA ASN A 247 12.07 11.48 -1.44
C ASN A 247 11.52 11.89 -2.80
N VAL A 248 10.86 13.05 -2.89
CA VAL A 248 10.34 13.60 -4.14
C VAL A 248 11.46 13.81 -5.15
N LYS A 249 12.54 14.49 -4.75
CA LYS A 249 13.72 14.71 -5.62
C LYS A 249 14.32 13.40 -6.11
N PHE A 250 14.42 12.40 -5.24
CA PHE A 250 14.93 11.09 -5.62
C PHE A 250 14.09 10.46 -6.74
N TRP A 251 12.76 10.44 -6.59
CA TRP A 251 11.87 9.81 -7.57
C TRP A 251 11.79 10.62 -8.87
N VAL A 252 11.79 11.95 -8.81
CA VAL A 252 11.83 12.85 -9.98
C VAL A 252 13.09 12.58 -10.81
N ALA A 253 14.25 12.55 -10.17
CA ALA A 253 15.53 12.29 -10.85
C ALA A 253 15.60 10.86 -11.40
N ARG A 254 15.18 9.88 -10.60
CA ARG A 254 15.20 8.47 -10.97
C ARG A 254 14.31 8.16 -12.17
N ASP A 255 13.10 8.68 -12.15
CA ASP A 255 12.12 8.44 -13.21
C ASP A 255 12.28 9.43 -14.38
N LYS A 256 13.27 10.33 -14.30
CA LYS A 256 13.56 11.35 -15.32
C LYS A 256 12.37 12.26 -15.62
N CYS A 257 11.58 12.57 -14.59
CA CYS A 257 10.51 13.54 -14.70
C CYS A 257 11.07 14.95 -14.90
N ASN A 258 10.25 15.86 -15.42
CA ASN A 258 10.59 17.28 -15.47
C ASN A 258 10.88 17.79 -14.05
N GLU A 259 11.97 18.53 -13.88
CA GLU A 259 12.36 19.11 -12.58
C GLU A 259 11.41 20.21 -12.12
N LYS A 260 10.74 20.90 -13.06
CA LYS A 260 9.73 21.93 -12.79
C LYS A 260 8.37 21.27 -12.64
N CYS A 261 7.79 21.36 -11.44
CA CYS A 261 6.44 20.85 -11.17
C CYS A 261 5.35 21.82 -11.62
N VAL A 262 4.16 21.25 -11.82
CA VAL A 262 2.90 22.02 -11.75
C VAL A 262 2.54 22.11 -10.28
N HIS A 263 2.51 23.34 -9.75
CA HIS A 263 2.21 23.64 -8.36
C HIS A 263 0.80 24.14 -8.21
N GLU A 264 0.01 23.50 -7.34
CA GLU A 264 -1.39 23.84 -7.09
C GLU A 264 -1.65 23.99 -5.58
N GLU A 265 -2.12 25.15 -5.14
CA GLU A 265 -2.60 25.33 -3.76
C GLU A 265 -4.12 25.14 -3.73
N ILE A 266 -4.59 24.12 -3.02
CA ILE A 266 -6.01 23.71 -2.98
C ILE A 266 -6.48 23.69 -1.52
N GLY A 267 -7.04 24.78 -1.05
CA GLY A 267 -7.49 24.90 0.34
C GLY A 267 -6.35 24.73 1.33
N ASN A 268 -6.38 23.64 2.10
CA ASN A 268 -5.38 23.35 3.13
C ASN A 268 -4.23 22.43 2.67
N TYR A 269 -4.13 22.10 1.40
CA TYR A 269 -3.03 21.30 0.88
C TYR A 269 -2.41 21.90 -0.37
N VAL A 270 -1.16 21.52 -0.59
CA VAL A 270 -0.40 21.80 -1.79
C VAL A 270 -0.26 20.51 -2.57
N LYS A 271 -0.41 20.58 -3.89
CA LYS A 271 -0.15 19.48 -4.81
C LYS A 271 0.94 19.89 -5.77
N ASP A 272 2.05 19.16 -5.77
CA ASP A 272 3.13 19.31 -6.75
C ASP A 272 3.16 18.08 -7.65
N THR A 273 3.13 18.31 -8.96
CA THR A 273 3.11 17.25 -9.97
C THR A 273 4.32 17.39 -10.90
N TYR A 274 5.16 16.37 -10.94
CA TYR A 274 6.31 16.23 -11.80
C TYR A 274 6.02 15.17 -12.87
N SER A 275 5.75 15.61 -14.07
CA SER A 275 5.31 14.76 -15.18
C SER A 275 6.40 14.51 -16.23
N HIS A 276 6.04 13.81 -17.31
CA HIS A 276 6.90 13.50 -18.47
C HIS A 276 8.12 12.66 -18.09
N GLY A 277 8.01 11.82 -17.08
CA GLY A 277 9.03 10.86 -16.74
C GLY A 277 9.18 9.75 -17.79
N ALA A 278 10.26 8.98 -17.69
CA ALA A 278 10.51 7.85 -18.55
C ALA A 278 9.31 6.86 -18.50
N ASN A 279 8.91 6.34 -19.65
CA ASN A 279 7.74 5.48 -19.80
C ASN A 279 6.41 6.14 -19.36
N GLY A 280 6.32 7.47 -19.36
CA GLY A 280 5.11 8.19 -18.95
C GLY A 280 4.89 8.24 -17.43
N THR A 281 5.94 8.01 -16.63
CA THR A 281 5.84 8.10 -15.18
C THR A 281 5.61 9.51 -14.68
N GLU A 282 5.02 9.62 -13.50
CA GLU A 282 4.71 10.86 -12.81
C GLU A 282 5.01 10.72 -11.31
N VAL A 283 5.53 11.79 -10.73
CA VAL A 283 5.67 11.94 -9.28
C VAL A 283 4.74 13.06 -8.80
N CYS A 284 3.76 12.71 -7.98
CA CYS A 284 2.77 13.63 -7.44
C CYS A 284 2.84 13.63 -5.91
N VAL A 285 2.93 14.80 -5.29
CA VAL A 285 2.93 14.91 -3.82
C VAL A 285 1.86 15.85 -3.32
N TYR A 286 1.10 15.39 -2.33
CA TYR A 286 0.11 16.15 -1.61
C TYR A 286 0.64 16.47 -0.21
N VAL A 287 0.88 17.73 0.08
CA VAL A 287 1.33 18.22 1.40
C VAL A 287 0.16 18.85 2.10
N VAL A 288 -0.33 18.23 3.17
CA VAL A 288 -1.49 18.73 3.94
C VAL A 288 -0.99 19.66 5.05
N LYS A 289 -1.31 20.95 4.95
CA LYS A 289 -0.93 21.98 5.95
C LYS A 289 -1.59 21.63 7.29
N LYS A 290 -0.79 21.56 8.36
CA LYS A 290 -1.19 21.16 9.73
C LYS A 290 -1.76 19.74 9.86
N GLY A 291 -1.72 18.92 8.81
CA GLY A 291 -2.09 17.52 8.86
C GLY A 291 -1.13 16.71 9.73
N LYS A 292 -1.66 15.73 10.47
CA LYS A 292 -0.92 14.84 11.37
C LYS A 292 -0.66 13.47 10.71
N HIS A 293 -0.27 12.50 11.52
CA HIS A 293 0.04 11.12 11.06
C HIS A 293 -1.22 10.30 10.83
N ASN A 294 -1.90 10.51 9.71
CA ASN A 294 -3.11 9.80 9.33
C ASN A 294 -3.16 9.53 7.81
N TRP A 295 -4.06 8.63 7.41
CA TRP A 295 -4.47 8.48 6.01
C TRP A 295 -5.41 9.63 5.64
N PRO A 296 -5.13 10.47 4.63
CA PRO A 296 -6.01 11.58 4.28
C PRO A 296 -7.38 11.07 3.82
N GLY A 297 -8.45 11.63 4.41
CA GLY A 297 -9.82 11.16 4.19
C GLY A 297 -10.18 9.85 4.87
N GLY A 298 -9.23 9.23 5.60
CA GLY A 298 -9.43 8.00 6.33
C GLY A 298 -10.31 8.16 7.57
N ARG A 299 -10.91 7.06 8.03
CA ARG A 299 -11.76 7.07 9.22
C ARG A 299 -10.99 7.43 10.49
N ALA A 300 -9.71 7.03 10.60
CA ALA A 300 -8.89 7.38 11.75
C ALA A 300 -8.61 8.89 11.84
N ALA A 301 -8.44 9.59 10.72
CA ALA A 301 -8.28 11.05 10.69
C ALA A 301 -9.50 11.75 11.29
N ILE A 302 -10.70 11.31 10.92
CA ILE A 302 -11.96 11.85 11.42
C ILE A 302 -12.10 11.60 12.94
N LEU A 303 -11.90 10.36 13.38
CA LEU A 303 -12.06 9.96 14.79
C LEU A 303 -11.01 10.58 15.72
N ARG A 304 -9.80 10.83 15.23
CA ARG A 304 -8.70 11.43 16.00
C ARG A 304 -8.69 12.96 15.98
N ASN A 305 -9.75 13.56 15.48
CA ASN A 305 -9.89 15.01 15.34
C ASN A 305 -8.69 15.63 14.59
N ASP A 306 -8.44 15.12 13.40
CA ASP A 306 -7.47 15.67 12.44
C ASP A 306 -8.22 16.21 11.22
N PRO A 307 -8.89 17.37 11.37
CA PRO A 307 -9.78 17.92 10.35
C PRO A 307 -9.03 18.25 9.06
N GLU A 308 -7.74 18.56 9.15
CA GLU A 308 -6.95 18.92 7.97
C GLU A 308 -6.73 17.70 7.06
N MET A 309 -6.36 16.56 7.64
CA MET A 309 -6.26 15.30 6.88
C MET A 309 -7.63 14.81 6.38
N GLY A 310 -8.71 15.16 7.05
CA GLY A 310 -10.08 14.79 6.64
C GLY A 310 -10.57 15.45 5.36
N LYS A 311 -9.95 16.54 4.92
CA LYS A 311 -10.37 17.32 3.73
C LYS A 311 -9.85 16.75 2.40
N VAL A 312 -8.93 15.80 2.43
CA VAL A 312 -8.32 15.20 1.24
C VAL A 312 -8.76 13.74 1.15
N ASP A 313 -9.39 13.32 0.07
CA ASP A 313 -9.73 11.89 -0.16
C ASP A 313 -8.57 11.20 -0.91
N ALA A 314 -7.54 10.78 -0.16
CA ALA A 314 -6.40 10.07 -0.74
C ALA A 314 -6.81 8.78 -1.44
N THR A 315 -7.83 8.08 -0.96
CA THR A 315 -8.28 6.81 -1.53
C THR A 315 -8.80 6.99 -2.96
N ASP A 316 -9.62 8.00 -3.18
CA ASP A 316 -10.13 8.33 -4.52
C ASP A 316 -9.01 8.81 -5.46
N LEU A 317 -8.13 9.69 -4.96
CA LEU A 317 -6.98 10.19 -5.71
C LEU A 317 -6.02 9.07 -6.12
N ILE A 318 -5.74 8.12 -5.22
CA ILE A 318 -4.89 6.95 -5.48
C ILE A 318 -5.50 6.07 -6.57
N CYS A 319 -6.79 5.76 -6.49
CA CYS A 319 -7.44 4.94 -7.49
C CYS A 319 -7.37 5.58 -8.88
N LYS A 320 -7.64 6.89 -8.98
CA LYS A 320 -7.52 7.65 -10.25
C LYS A 320 -6.08 7.65 -10.77
N PHE A 321 -5.11 7.93 -9.89
CA PHE A 321 -3.69 7.94 -10.24
C PHE A 321 -3.23 6.58 -10.77
N PHE A 322 -3.59 5.49 -10.09
CA PHE A 322 -3.21 4.15 -10.50
C PHE A 322 -3.79 3.76 -11.86
N LEU A 323 -5.06 4.09 -12.13
CA LEU A 323 -5.67 3.81 -13.43
C LEU A 323 -5.00 4.58 -14.58
N ALA A 324 -4.48 5.78 -14.30
CA ALA A 324 -3.77 6.61 -15.28
C ALA A 324 -2.33 6.13 -15.55
N HIS A 325 -1.72 5.34 -14.64
CA HIS A 325 -0.32 4.95 -14.72
C HIS A 325 -0.15 3.42 -14.77
N PRO A 326 -0.55 2.74 -15.84
CA PRO A 326 -0.17 1.35 -16.07
C PRO A 326 1.34 1.25 -16.33
N LYS A 327 1.91 0.07 -16.15
CA LYS A 327 3.30 -0.19 -16.51
C LYS A 327 3.45 -0.17 -18.02
N VAL A 328 4.42 0.59 -18.49
CA VAL A 328 4.80 0.65 -19.90
C VAL A 328 6.12 -0.09 -20.07
N HIS A 329 6.12 -1.11 -20.90
CA HIS A 329 7.33 -1.82 -21.27
C HIS A 329 7.97 -1.13 -22.47
N ASN A 330 9.24 -0.76 -22.35
CA ASN A 330 10.01 -0.35 -23.53
C ASN A 330 10.10 -1.56 -24.47
N THR A 331 9.33 -1.59 -25.51
CA THR A 331 9.67 -2.38 -26.68
C THR A 331 10.93 -1.76 -27.30
N LYS A 332 12.11 -2.17 -26.82
CA LYS A 332 13.30 -2.02 -27.66
C LYS A 332 12.97 -2.78 -28.95
N ALA A 333 12.80 -2.04 -30.03
CA ALA A 333 12.86 -2.64 -31.33
C ALA A 333 14.17 -3.47 -31.35
N SER A 334 14.03 -4.77 -31.49
CA SER A 334 15.11 -5.62 -31.95
C SER A 334 15.42 -5.17 -33.36
N SER A 335 16.34 -4.21 -33.48
CA SER A 335 17.02 -3.98 -34.75
C SER A 335 18.07 -5.09 -34.84
N ASP A 336 17.71 -6.12 -35.53
CA ASP A 336 18.65 -7.05 -36.13
C ASP A 336 19.55 -6.32 -37.12
#